data_75b5ddd2e1633f16b83f56298d85fb27
#
_entry.id   75b5ddd2e1633f16b83f56298d85fb27
#
_cell.length_a   1.000
_cell.length_b   1.000
_cell.length_c   1.000
_cell.angle_alpha   90.00
_cell.angle_beta   90.00
_cell.angle_gamma   90.00
#
_symmetry.space_group_name_H-M   'P 1'
#
loop_
_entity.id
_entity.type
_entity.pdbx_description
1 polymer ?
#
loop_
_entity_poly.entity_id
_entity_poly.type
_entity_poly.pdbx_seq_one_letter_code
_entity_poly.pdbx_strand_id
1 'polypeptide(L)'
;TSLINKMVKKKSHSAGVKETLDITDELIAERRTSLKMPKDMAPWMAKTIEFIDLNMLRVGKIVCWMVIPLIFAMTFEVIGRHFFNRPTLWAYDVTRMIAGAFFMLGAGYALSKGIHIRADFLYRNWNVKTQAKVDLFLYLLFFFPGFIVFFWVSFDYAYTSICGKFILAECLDGKVRIQRAMDTTWMPVMWPLKSCMPIGAFLLLIQGISELFKTYYAFVKGRWP
;
A
#
# COMPACT_ATOMS: atom_id res chain seq x y z
N THR A 1 -19.56 50.71 -7.79
CA THR A 1 -20.21 49.99 -6.64
C THR A 1 -20.68 48.59 -7.04
N SER A 2 -21.16 48.33 -8.25
CA SER A 2 -21.67 47.04 -8.73
C SER A 2 -20.57 45.96 -8.87
N LEU A 3 -19.38 46.31 -9.35
CA LEU A 3 -18.25 45.39 -9.55
C LEU A 3 -17.64 44.89 -8.21
N ILE A 4 -17.54 45.76 -7.23
CA ILE A 4 -17.03 45.44 -5.90
C ILE A 4 -17.97 44.43 -5.19
N ASN A 5 -19.29 44.67 -5.27
CA ASN A 5 -20.29 43.75 -4.71
C ASN A 5 -20.27 42.37 -5.40
N LYS A 6 -20.02 42.30 -6.72
CA LYS A 6 -19.84 41.00 -7.43
C LYS A 6 -18.58 40.28 -6.99
N MET A 7 -17.46 40.97 -6.78
CA MET A 7 -16.22 40.38 -6.31
C MET A 7 -16.31 39.86 -4.86
N VAL A 8 -16.96 40.64 -3.98
CA VAL A 8 -17.19 40.24 -2.58
C VAL A 8 -18.10 39.03 -2.51
N LYS A 9 -19.17 38.97 -3.32
CA LYS A 9 -20.08 37.82 -3.39
C LYS A 9 -19.41 36.56 -3.97
N LYS A 10 -18.51 36.74 -4.95
CA LYS A 10 -17.73 35.64 -5.53
C LYS A 10 -16.67 35.07 -4.54
N LYS A 11 -16.06 35.96 -3.74
CA LYS A 11 -15.08 35.60 -2.70
C LYS A 11 -15.74 34.91 -1.53
N SER A 12 -16.91 35.33 -1.09
CA SER A 12 -17.72 34.71 -0.05
C SER A 12 -18.22 33.30 -0.49
N HIS A 13 -18.66 33.17 -1.75
CA HIS A 13 -19.11 31.88 -2.28
C HIS A 13 -17.95 30.90 -2.43
N SER A 14 -16.76 31.32 -2.84
CA SER A 14 -15.57 30.48 -2.94
C SER A 14 -15.02 30.08 -1.56
N ALA A 15 -15.14 30.92 -0.55
CA ALA A 15 -14.75 30.61 0.83
C ALA A 15 -15.69 29.55 1.44
N GLY A 16 -17.01 29.73 1.29
CA GLY A 16 -17.99 28.75 1.76
C GLY A 16 -17.88 27.38 1.06
N VAL A 17 -17.56 27.36 -0.25
CA VAL A 17 -17.34 26.12 -0.99
C VAL A 17 -16.05 25.42 -0.53
N LYS A 18 -14.98 26.15 -0.23
CA LYS A 18 -13.77 25.57 0.33
C LYS A 18 -14.00 24.99 1.72
N GLU A 19 -14.66 25.73 2.59
CA GLU A 19 -14.98 25.28 3.95
C GLU A 19 -15.87 24.03 3.97
N THR A 20 -16.86 23.94 3.08
CA THR A 20 -17.69 22.72 2.92
C THR A 20 -16.92 21.57 2.32
N LEU A 21 -15.97 21.80 1.42
CA LEU A 21 -15.07 20.77 0.87
C LEU A 21 -14.14 20.23 1.94
N ASP A 22 -13.51 21.10 2.72
CA ASP A 22 -12.59 20.72 3.80
C ASP A 22 -13.33 19.89 4.89
N ILE A 23 -14.52 20.30 5.30
CA ILE A 23 -15.37 19.54 6.24
C ILE A 23 -15.78 18.20 5.64
N THR A 24 -16.07 18.12 4.35
CA THR A 24 -16.46 16.88 3.69
C THR A 24 -15.28 15.92 3.60
N ASP A 25 -14.09 16.41 3.30
CA ASP A 25 -12.87 15.63 3.22
C ASP A 25 -12.42 15.14 4.60
N GLU A 26 -12.57 15.95 5.63
CA GLU A 26 -12.33 15.57 7.03
C GLU A 26 -13.30 14.47 7.49
N LEU A 27 -14.59 14.60 7.22
CA LEU A 27 -15.61 13.58 7.53
C LEU A 27 -15.37 12.27 6.77
N ILE A 28 -14.92 12.35 5.51
CA ILE A 28 -14.55 11.16 4.72
C ILE A 28 -13.30 10.51 5.30
N ALA A 29 -12.30 11.29 5.72
CA ALA A 29 -11.09 10.79 6.35
C ALA A 29 -11.40 10.16 7.73
N GLU A 30 -12.27 10.78 8.51
CA GLU A 30 -12.71 10.26 9.81
C GLU A 30 -13.51 8.97 9.68
N ARG A 31 -14.40 8.86 8.69
CA ARG A 31 -15.09 7.61 8.35
C ARG A 31 -14.14 6.51 7.90
N ARG A 32 -13.11 6.84 7.13
CA ARG A 32 -12.09 5.89 6.68
C ARG A 32 -11.18 5.41 7.83
N THR A 33 -11.07 6.17 8.90
CA THR A 33 -10.29 5.83 10.11
C THR A 33 -11.11 5.16 11.21
N SER A 34 -12.44 5.29 11.19
CA SER A 34 -13.30 4.65 12.18
C SER A 34 -13.44 3.15 11.87
N LEU A 35 -12.87 2.31 12.73
CA LEU A 35 -13.04 0.84 12.71
C LEU A 35 -14.46 0.39 13.13
N LYS A 36 -15.39 1.33 13.34
CA LYS A 36 -16.76 1.01 13.76
C LYS A 36 -17.58 0.55 12.56
N MET A 37 -17.77 -0.76 12.46
CA MET A 37 -18.63 -1.36 11.44
C MET A 37 -20.11 -1.11 11.72
N PRO A 38 -20.94 -0.94 10.68
CA PRO A 38 -22.39 -0.80 10.82
C PRO A 38 -22.99 -2.02 11.51
N LYS A 39 -23.94 -1.80 12.44
CA LYS A 39 -24.64 -2.87 13.17
C LYS A 39 -25.43 -3.83 12.27
N ASP A 40 -25.75 -3.41 11.05
CA ASP A 40 -26.53 -4.18 10.07
C ASP A 40 -25.68 -5.15 9.23
N MET A 41 -24.35 -5.21 9.45
CA MET A 41 -23.45 -6.13 8.78
C MET A 41 -23.46 -7.48 9.48
N ALA A 42 -23.33 -8.56 8.70
CA ALA A 42 -23.20 -9.91 9.28
C ALA A 42 -22.02 -9.96 10.26
N PRO A 43 -22.19 -10.49 11.49
CA PRO A 43 -21.18 -10.38 12.55
C PRO A 43 -19.85 -11.06 12.18
N TRP A 44 -19.88 -12.10 11.37
CA TRP A 44 -18.67 -12.77 10.91
C TRP A 44 -17.88 -11.90 9.90
N MET A 45 -18.57 -11.19 8.99
CA MET A 45 -17.92 -10.27 8.04
C MET A 45 -17.29 -9.09 8.77
N ALA A 46 -18.02 -8.49 9.73
CA ALA A 46 -17.51 -7.37 10.52
C ALA A 46 -16.25 -7.77 11.29
N LYS A 47 -16.23 -8.94 11.95
CA LYS A 47 -15.07 -9.44 12.67
C LYS A 47 -13.87 -9.70 11.75
N THR A 48 -14.12 -10.26 10.56
CA THR A 48 -13.04 -10.54 9.58
C THR A 48 -12.43 -9.23 9.09
N ILE A 49 -13.24 -8.24 8.74
CA ILE A 49 -12.77 -6.93 8.29
C ILE A 49 -11.96 -6.26 9.41
N GLU A 50 -12.51 -6.20 10.62
CA GLU A 50 -11.86 -5.58 11.77
C GLU A 50 -10.51 -6.25 12.08
N PHE A 51 -10.45 -7.58 12.07
CA PHE A 51 -9.22 -8.33 12.30
C PHE A 51 -8.15 -8.04 11.24
N ILE A 52 -8.53 -8.04 9.95
CA ILE A 52 -7.61 -7.78 8.85
C ILE A 52 -7.11 -6.33 8.93
N ASP A 53 -8.01 -5.36 9.05
CA ASP A 53 -7.68 -3.94 9.09
C ASP A 53 -6.81 -3.59 10.30
N LEU A 54 -7.10 -4.17 11.48
CA LEU A 54 -6.30 -3.96 12.69
C LEU A 54 -4.86 -4.49 12.53
N ASN A 55 -4.71 -5.69 11.96
CA ASN A 55 -3.39 -6.26 11.71
C ASN A 55 -2.63 -5.43 10.67
N MET A 56 -3.32 -4.96 9.63
CA MET A 56 -2.70 -4.11 8.60
C MET A 56 -2.24 -2.76 9.16
N LEU A 57 -3.00 -2.18 10.10
CA LEU A 57 -2.58 -0.97 10.83
C LEU A 57 -1.31 -1.21 11.66
N ARG A 58 -1.18 -2.39 12.30
CA ARG A 58 0.04 -2.74 13.06
C ARG A 58 1.24 -2.91 12.14
N VAL A 59 1.07 -3.66 11.04
CA VAL A 59 2.11 -3.83 10.02
C VAL A 59 2.54 -2.47 9.47
N GLY A 60 1.59 -1.60 9.12
CA GLY A 60 1.87 -0.25 8.63
C GLY A 60 2.69 0.59 9.62
N LYS A 61 2.38 0.53 10.92
CA LYS A 61 3.17 1.21 11.95
C LYS A 61 4.62 0.69 12.00
N ILE A 62 4.81 -0.62 11.92
CA ILE A 62 6.16 -1.23 11.91
C ILE A 62 6.91 -0.79 10.65
N VAL A 63 6.26 -0.83 9.50
CA VAL A 63 6.86 -0.44 8.21
C VAL A 63 7.25 1.04 8.21
N CYS A 64 6.44 1.93 8.82
CA CYS A 64 6.80 3.35 8.93
C CYS A 64 8.13 3.58 9.66
N TRP A 65 8.51 2.74 10.64
CA TRP A 65 9.79 2.85 11.31
C TRP A 65 10.99 2.58 10.39
N MET A 66 10.79 1.89 9.27
CA MET A 66 11.85 1.67 8.27
C MET A 66 12.32 2.96 7.59
N VAL A 67 11.56 4.04 7.70
CA VAL A 67 11.95 5.36 7.18
C VAL A 67 13.16 5.93 7.93
N ILE A 68 13.29 5.66 9.24
CA ILE A 68 14.39 6.17 10.06
C ILE A 68 15.77 5.67 9.58
N PRO A 69 16.00 4.34 9.46
CA PRO A 69 17.28 3.85 8.95
C PRO A 69 17.51 4.25 7.49
N LEU A 70 16.45 4.43 6.69
CA LEU A 70 16.57 4.91 5.32
C LEU A 70 17.10 6.35 5.28
N ILE A 71 16.53 7.27 6.08
CA ILE A 71 16.98 8.65 6.18
C ILE A 71 18.43 8.69 6.69
N PHE A 72 18.74 7.88 7.71
CA PHE A 72 20.09 7.82 8.27
C PHE A 72 21.11 7.37 7.21
N ALA A 73 20.86 6.29 6.48
CA ALA A 73 21.75 5.78 5.44
C ALA A 73 21.99 6.81 4.33
N MET A 74 20.91 7.47 3.86
CA MET A 74 21.00 8.51 2.82
C MET A 74 21.81 9.73 3.31
N THR A 75 21.50 10.21 4.52
CA THR A 75 22.18 11.38 5.10
C THR A 75 23.66 11.09 5.31
N PHE A 76 23.97 9.90 5.83
CA PHE A 76 25.36 9.47 6.03
C PHE A 76 26.15 9.43 4.71
N GLU A 77 25.54 8.87 3.65
CA GLU A 77 26.17 8.83 2.31
C GLU A 77 26.42 10.24 1.75
N VAL A 78 25.44 11.15 1.86
CA VAL A 78 25.55 12.51 1.38
C VAL A 78 26.67 13.26 2.12
N ILE A 79 26.73 13.14 3.44
CA ILE A 79 27.79 13.76 4.27
C ILE A 79 29.16 13.17 3.92
N GLY A 80 29.27 11.84 3.84
CA GLY A 80 30.53 11.15 3.50
C GLY A 80 31.06 11.55 2.14
N ARG A 81 30.18 11.66 1.16
CA ARG A 81 30.53 12.03 -0.22
C ARG A 81 30.91 13.51 -0.35
N HIS A 82 30.11 14.39 0.28
CA HIS A 82 30.27 15.85 0.07
C HIS A 82 31.37 16.47 0.95
N PHE A 83 31.44 16.10 2.23
CA PHE A 83 32.41 16.67 3.16
C PHE A 83 33.75 15.93 3.20
N PHE A 84 33.71 14.61 3.04
CA PHE A 84 34.94 13.78 3.19
C PHE A 84 35.48 13.25 1.86
N ASN A 85 34.80 13.50 0.73
CA ASN A 85 35.13 12.92 -0.59
C ASN A 85 35.36 11.39 -0.55
N ARG A 86 34.67 10.70 0.36
CA ARG A 86 34.76 9.25 0.56
C ARG A 86 33.35 8.66 0.39
N PRO A 87 32.94 8.30 -0.83
CA PRO A 87 31.66 7.62 -1.04
C PRO A 87 31.66 6.27 -0.33
N THR A 88 30.53 5.91 0.27
CA THR A 88 30.35 4.61 0.93
C THR A 88 29.89 3.57 -0.10
N LEU A 89 30.47 2.38 -0.05
CA LEU A 89 30.13 1.30 -0.98
C LEU A 89 28.77 0.62 -0.64
N TRP A 90 28.34 0.73 0.61
CA TRP A 90 27.19 -0.01 1.15
C TRP A 90 25.90 0.83 1.25
N ALA A 91 26.00 2.14 1.45
CA ALA A 91 24.84 2.98 1.77
C ALA A 91 23.81 3.01 0.64
N TYR A 92 24.26 3.05 -0.62
CA TYR A 92 23.39 2.98 -1.79
C TYR A 92 22.57 1.68 -1.82
N ASP A 93 23.21 0.55 -1.59
CA ASP A 93 22.58 -0.76 -1.63
C ASP A 93 21.58 -0.95 -0.47
N VAL A 94 21.97 -0.55 0.73
CA VAL A 94 21.10 -0.58 1.92
C VAL A 94 19.87 0.30 1.71
N THR A 95 20.06 1.51 1.19
CA THR A 95 18.94 2.42 0.87
C THR A 95 17.97 1.78 -0.14
N ARG A 96 18.50 1.21 -1.23
CA ARG A 96 17.69 0.53 -2.25
C ARG A 96 16.90 -0.65 -1.67
N MET A 97 17.52 -1.43 -0.82
CA MET A 97 16.90 -2.59 -0.17
C MET A 97 15.80 -2.16 0.82
N ILE A 98 16.07 -1.18 1.67
CA ILE A 98 15.09 -0.67 2.64
C ILE A 98 13.93 0.01 1.92
N ALA A 99 14.18 0.83 0.89
CA ALA A 99 13.15 1.50 0.12
C ALA A 99 12.23 0.48 -0.59
N GLY A 100 12.81 -0.54 -1.25
CA GLY A 100 12.05 -1.60 -1.90
C GLY A 100 11.18 -2.38 -0.93
N ALA A 101 11.70 -2.75 0.23
CA ALA A 101 10.95 -3.42 1.29
C ALA A 101 9.83 -2.52 1.85
N PHE A 102 10.12 -1.24 2.10
CA PHE A 102 9.17 -0.25 2.57
C PHE A 102 7.96 -0.11 1.63
N PHE A 103 8.21 0.02 0.32
CA PHE A 103 7.13 0.15 -0.67
C PHE A 103 6.30 -1.13 -0.77
N MET A 104 6.92 -2.30 -0.81
CA MET A 104 6.20 -3.57 -0.93
C MET A 104 5.36 -3.89 0.31
N LEU A 105 5.92 -3.73 1.50
CA LEU A 105 5.20 -4.00 2.75
C LEU A 105 4.17 -2.90 3.07
N GLY A 106 4.45 -1.66 2.69
CA GLY A 106 3.56 -0.51 2.88
C GLY A 106 2.33 -0.52 1.99
N ALA A 107 2.38 -1.20 0.84
CA ALA A 107 1.28 -1.23 -0.12
C ALA A 107 -0.03 -1.76 0.47
N GLY A 108 0.02 -2.81 1.31
CA GLY A 108 -1.15 -3.34 2.02
C GLY A 108 -1.78 -2.33 2.99
N TYR A 109 -0.94 -1.58 3.70
CA TYR A 109 -1.40 -0.50 4.57
C TYR A 109 -2.04 0.65 3.79
N ALA A 110 -1.45 1.05 2.67
CA ALA A 110 -2.02 2.06 1.78
C ALA A 110 -3.41 1.64 1.26
N LEU A 111 -3.58 0.36 0.91
CA LEU A 111 -4.87 -0.19 0.52
C LEU A 111 -5.90 -0.11 1.65
N SER A 112 -5.51 -0.44 2.90
CA SER A 112 -6.39 -0.38 4.07
C SER A 112 -6.90 1.03 4.38
N LYS A 113 -6.12 2.06 4.06
CA LYS A 113 -6.51 3.46 4.20
C LYS A 113 -7.31 4.01 3.02
N GLY A 114 -7.56 3.19 2.01
CA GLY A 114 -8.28 3.60 0.81
C GLY A 114 -7.53 4.67 -0.01
N ILE A 115 -6.21 4.78 0.18
CA ILE A 115 -5.34 5.72 -0.54
C ILE A 115 -5.03 5.18 -1.97
N HIS A 116 -5.58 4.03 -2.33
CA HIS A 116 -5.51 3.57 -3.71
C HIS A 116 -6.18 4.60 -4.62
N ILE A 117 -5.48 4.89 -5.71
CA ILE A 117 -5.92 5.80 -6.76
C ILE A 117 -7.26 5.25 -7.32
N ARG A 118 -8.34 5.61 -6.66
CA ARG A 118 -9.65 5.56 -7.30
C ARG A 118 -9.70 6.76 -8.23
N ALA A 119 -10.17 6.55 -9.44
CA ALA A 119 -10.48 7.65 -10.33
C ALA A 119 -11.69 8.44 -9.77
N ASP A 120 -11.56 9.02 -8.58
CA ASP A 120 -12.63 9.67 -7.81
C ASP A 120 -13.37 10.72 -8.65
N PHE A 121 -12.70 11.33 -9.63
CA PHE A 121 -13.31 12.26 -10.57
C PHE A 121 -14.35 11.60 -11.49
N LEU A 122 -14.20 10.31 -11.85
CA LEU A 122 -15.17 9.57 -12.64
C LEU A 122 -16.31 9.04 -11.77
N TYR A 123 -16.00 8.61 -10.54
CA TYR A 123 -16.96 7.98 -9.65
C TYR A 123 -17.87 8.98 -8.92
N ARG A 124 -17.46 10.26 -8.79
CA ARG A 124 -18.15 11.27 -8.00
C ARG A 124 -19.61 11.48 -8.39
N ASN A 125 -19.94 11.28 -9.67
CA ASN A 125 -21.27 11.48 -10.21
C ASN A 125 -22.14 10.19 -10.25
N TRP A 126 -21.59 9.05 -9.82
CA TRP A 126 -22.28 7.77 -9.91
C TRP A 126 -22.98 7.40 -8.61
N ASN A 127 -24.07 6.66 -8.73
CA ASN A 127 -24.79 6.12 -7.58
C ASN A 127 -23.91 5.12 -6.83
N VAL A 128 -23.99 5.09 -5.49
CA VAL A 128 -23.17 4.20 -4.64
C VAL A 128 -23.25 2.73 -5.09
N LYS A 129 -24.44 2.26 -5.49
CA LYS A 129 -24.63 0.90 -6.00
C LYS A 129 -23.88 0.63 -7.30
N THR A 130 -23.82 1.61 -8.21
CA THR A 130 -23.11 1.48 -9.48
C THR A 130 -21.60 1.48 -9.25
N GLN A 131 -21.11 2.36 -8.35
CA GLN A 131 -19.71 2.37 -7.93
C GLN A 131 -19.30 1.00 -7.36
N ALA A 132 -20.07 0.50 -6.39
CA ALA A 132 -19.81 -0.78 -5.76
C ALA A 132 -19.84 -1.96 -6.73
N LYS A 133 -20.74 -1.93 -7.74
CA LYS A 133 -20.81 -2.97 -8.78
C LYS A 133 -19.56 -2.99 -9.66
N VAL A 134 -19.10 -1.82 -10.08
CA VAL A 134 -17.87 -1.69 -10.90
C VAL A 134 -16.64 -2.09 -10.09
N ASP A 135 -16.54 -1.60 -8.85
CA ASP A 135 -15.43 -1.97 -7.95
C ASP A 135 -15.38 -3.48 -7.71
N LEU A 136 -16.54 -4.11 -7.44
CA LEU A 136 -16.62 -5.56 -7.23
C LEU A 136 -16.14 -6.35 -8.46
N PHE A 137 -16.55 -5.92 -9.65
CA PHE A 137 -16.13 -6.53 -10.90
C PHE A 137 -14.61 -6.40 -11.12
N LEU A 138 -14.06 -5.20 -10.89
CA LEU A 138 -12.63 -4.95 -11.03
C LEU A 138 -11.79 -5.72 -10.00
N TYR A 139 -12.25 -5.80 -8.75
CA TYR A 139 -11.57 -6.60 -7.73
C TYR A 139 -11.54 -8.08 -8.12
N LEU A 140 -12.67 -8.64 -8.56
CA LEU A 140 -12.77 -10.07 -8.87
C LEU A 140 -12.02 -10.45 -10.15
N LEU A 141 -12.09 -9.61 -11.20
CA LEU A 141 -11.55 -9.94 -12.52
C LEU A 141 -10.08 -9.55 -12.69
N PHE A 142 -9.65 -8.43 -12.12
CA PHE A 142 -8.30 -7.90 -12.33
C PHE A 142 -7.43 -8.00 -11.08
N PHE A 143 -7.96 -7.57 -9.93
CA PHE A 143 -7.15 -7.51 -8.71
C PHE A 143 -6.75 -8.91 -8.24
N PHE A 144 -7.70 -9.79 -7.97
CA PHE A 144 -7.40 -11.13 -7.45
C PHE A 144 -6.57 -11.99 -8.39
N PRO A 145 -6.92 -12.17 -9.67
CA PRO A 145 -6.10 -12.97 -10.57
C PRO A 145 -4.69 -12.37 -10.75
N GLY A 146 -4.60 -11.05 -10.89
CA GLY A 146 -3.31 -10.37 -11.04
C GLY A 146 -2.40 -10.55 -9.82
N PHE A 147 -2.93 -10.33 -8.62
CA PHE A 147 -2.13 -10.48 -7.39
C PHE A 147 -1.84 -11.94 -7.01
N ILE A 148 -2.68 -12.90 -7.38
CA ILE A 148 -2.40 -14.33 -7.19
C ILE A 148 -1.22 -14.75 -8.08
N VAL A 149 -1.24 -14.37 -9.36
CA VAL A 149 -0.12 -14.62 -10.28
C VAL A 149 1.15 -13.91 -9.79
N PHE A 150 1.03 -12.64 -9.39
CA PHE A 150 2.15 -11.89 -8.84
C PHE A 150 2.72 -12.52 -7.57
N PHE A 151 1.88 -13.01 -6.67
CA PHE A 151 2.31 -13.72 -5.47
C PHE A 151 3.10 -14.99 -5.82
N TRP A 152 2.58 -15.78 -6.75
CA TRP A 152 3.24 -17.02 -7.20
C TRP A 152 4.62 -16.76 -7.79
N VAL A 153 4.68 -15.82 -8.75
CA VAL A 153 5.95 -15.45 -9.40
C VAL A 153 6.93 -14.84 -8.40
N SER A 154 6.46 -13.99 -7.48
CA SER A 154 7.29 -13.39 -6.43
C SER A 154 7.82 -14.43 -5.45
N PHE A 155 7.00 -15.42 -5.11
CA PHE A 155 7.42 -16.53 -4.24
C PHE A 155 8.53 -17.34 -4.88
N ASP A 156 8.37 -17.70 -6.14
CA ASP A 156 9.37 -18.40 -6.92
C ASP A 156 10.67 -17.58 -7.05
N TYR A 157 10.55 -16.28 -7.32
CA TYR A 157 11.70 -15.38 -7.39
C TYR A 157 12.47 -15.26 -6.06
N ALA A 158 11.77 -15.24 -4.94
CA ALA A 158 12.38 -15.24 -3.61
C ALA A 158 13.05 -16.59 -3.31
N TYR A 159 12.36 -17.67 -3.64
CA TYR A 159 12.86 -19.03 -3.46
C TYR A 159 14.14 -19.28 -4.25
N THR A 160 14.16 -18.92 -5.51
CA THR A 160 15.35 -19.01 -6.39
C THR A 160 16.54 -18.21 -5.86
N SER A 161 16.29 -17.11 -5.15
CA SER A 161 17.34 -16.30 -4.55
C SER A 161 18.07 -16.98 -3.39
N ILE A 162 17.42 -17.94 -2.72
CA ILE A 162 17.97 -18.71 -1.61
C ILE A 162 18.61 -20.00 -2.14
N CYS A 163 17.92 -20.68 -3.03
CA CYS A 163 18.28 -22.04 -3.48
C CYS A 163 19.06 -22.09 -4.80
N GLY A 164 19.16 -20.97 -5.53
CA GLY A 164 19.96 -20.87 -6.76
C GLY A 164 19.36 -21.46 -8.01
N LYS A 165 18.31 -22.29 -7.91
CA LYS A 165 17.55 -22.86 -9.04
C LYS A 165 16.08 -23.13 -8.67
N PHE A 166 15.26 -23.16 -9.71
CA PHE A 166 13.81 -23.30 -9.72
C PHE A 166 13.24 -24.60 -9.12
N ILE A 167 14.05 -25.57 -8.74
CA ILE A 167 13.60 -26.91 -8.32
C ILE A 167 13.82 -27.10 -6.81
N LEU A 168 12.73 -27.37 -6.08
CA LEU A 168 12.71 -27.67 -4.65
C LEU A 168 13.71 -28.77 -4.26
N ALA A 169 13.97 -29.71 -5.15
CA ALA A 169 14.88 -30.82 -4.95
C ALA A 169 16.35 -30.44 -4.66
N GLU A 170 16.86 -29.36 -5.29
CA GLU A 170 18.25 -28.93 -5.08
C GLU A 170 18.49 -28.25 -3.74
N CYS A 171 17.46 -27.63 -3.13
CA CYS A 171 17.55 -27.12 -1.76
C CYS A 171 17.59 -28.26 -0.72
N LEU A 172 16.92 -29.34 -1.00
CA LEU A 172 16.91 -30.55 -0.13
C LEU A 172 18.27 -31.28 -0.15
N ASP A 173 19.03 -31.14 -1.25
CA ASP A 173 20.39 -31.73 -1.36
C ASP A 173 21.49 -30.88 -0.67
N GLY A 174 21.11 -29.84 0.08
CA GLY A 174 22.04 -29.03 0.88
C GLY A 174 22.95 -28.08 0.08
N LYS A 175 22.73 -27.92 -1.22
CA LYS A 175 23.50 -26.99 -2.08
C LYS A 175 22.87 -25.61 -2.14
N VAL A 176 22.85 -24.92 -1.00
CA VAL A 176 22.32 -23.56 -0.92
C VAL A 176 23.29 -22.56 -1.59
N ARG A 177 22.88 -21.95 -2.69
CA ARG A 177 23.61 -20.86 -3.36
C ARG A 177 22.90 -19.54 -3.13
N ILE A 178 23.30 -18.80 -2.10
CA ILE A 178 22.74 -17.48 -1.81
C ILE A 178 23.11 -16.49 -2.92
N GLN A 179 22.11 -15.94 -3.58
CA GLN A 179 22.32 -14.94 -4.62
C GLN A 179 22.81 -13.62 -4.03
N ARG A 180 23.90 -13.08 -4.62
CA ARG A 180 24.44 -11.76 -4.30
C ARG A 180 24.21 -10.80 -5.46
N ALA A 181 24.09 -9.51 -5.17
CA ALA A 181 24.06 -8.47 -6.21
C ALA A 181 25.41 -8.43 -6.91
N MET A 182 25.42 -8.46 -8.25
CA MET A 182 26.64 -8.34 -9.05
C MET A 182 26.81 -6.95 -9.65
N ASP A 183 25.84 -6.07 -9.42
CA ASP A 183 25.77 -4.71 -9.94
C ASP A 183 26.52 -3.70 -9.06
N THR A 184 26.96 -4.10 -7.87
CA THR A 184 27.65 -3.22 -6.92
C THR A 184 28.90 -3.90 -6.37
N THR A 185 29.88 -3.07 -5.96
CA THR A 185 31.18 -3.54 -5.41
C THR A 185 31.01 -4.23 -4.07
N TRP A 186 29.97 -3.90 -3.28
CA TRP A 186 29.73 -4.47 -1.96
C TRP A 186 29.07 -5.87 -2.03
N MET A 187 28.43 -6.21 -3.17
CA MET A 187 27.77 -7.49 -3.41
C MET A 187 26.83 -7.95 -2.27
N PRO A 188 25.81 -7.15 -1.89
CA PRO A 188 24.91 -7.52 -0.81
C PRO A 188 24.10 -8.77 -1.13
N VAL A 189 23.65 -9.45 -0.10
CA VAL A 189 22.78 -10.60 -0.20
C VAL A 189 21.38 -10.15 -0.60
N MET A 190 20.81 -10.73 -1.67
CA MET A 190 19.55 -10.26 -2.26
C MET A 190 18.29 -10.92 -1.69
N TRP A 191 18.41 -12.03 -0.99
CA TRP A 191 17.24 -12.78 -0.50
C TRP A 191 16.31 -11.99 0.44
N PRO A 192 16.79 -11.06 1.33
CA PRO A 192 15.87 -10.34 2.22
C PRO A 192 14.95 -9.41 1.42
N LEU A 193 15.49 -8.69 0.45
CA LEU A 193 14.70 -7.82 -0.43
C LEU A 193 13.69 -8.61 -1.25
N LYS A 194 14.13 -9.73 -1.85
CA LYS A 194 13.26 -10.57 -2.67
C LYS A 194 12.15 -11.23 -1.86
N SER A 195 12.41 -11.60 -0.61
CA SER A 195 11.39 -12.15 0.30
C SER A 195 10.32 -11.12 0.70
N CYS A 196 10.63 -9.83 0.69
CA CYS A 196 9.63 -8.80 0.95
C CYS A 196 8.55 -8.72 -0.15
N MET A 197 8.85 -9.16 -1.39
CA MET A 197 7.86 -9.18 -2.49
C MET A 197 6.69 -10.13 -2.23
N PRO A 198 6.89 -11.44 -1.99
CA PRO A 198 5.78 -12.34 -1.70
C PRO A 198 5.07 -12.00 -0.40
N ILE A 199 5.79 -11.51 0.62
CA ILE A 199 5.16 -11.07 1.87
C ILE A 199 4.24 -9.87 1.60
N GLY A 200 4.69 -8.86 0.86
CA GLY A 200 3.89 -7.70 0.48
C GLY A 200 2.68 -8.08 -0.39
N ALA A 201 2.86 -8.97 -1.37
CA ALA A 201 1.78 -9.49 -2.20
C ALA A 201 0.73 -10.25 -1.37
N PHE A 202 1.16 -11.05 -0.39
CA PHE A 202 0.27 -11.75 0.53
C PHE A 202 -0.54 -10.79 1.40
N LEU A 203 0.10 -9.75 1.96
CA LEU A 203 -0.57 -8.70 2.72
C LEU A 203 -1.61 -7.96 1.87
N LEU A 204 -1.29 -7.67 0.60
CA LEU A 204 -2.22 -7.06 -0.34
C LEU A 204 -3.42 -7.95 -0.64
N LEU A 205 -3.21 -9.25 -0.83
CA LEU A 205 -4.30 -10.22 -1.05
C LEU A 205 -5.25 -10.28 0.15
N ILE A 206 -4.70 -10.35 1.36
CA ILE A 206 -5.50 -10.36 2.60
C ILE A 206 -6.30 -9.06 2.71
N GLN A 207 -5.67 -7.90 2.48
CA GLN A 207 -6.37 -6.61 2.53
C GLN A 207 -7.42 -6.49 1.42
N GLY A 208 -7.13 -7.04 0.22
CA GLY A 208 -8.09 -7.11 -0.87
C GLY A 208 -9.38 -7.86 -0.49
N ILE A 209 -9.29 -8.90 0.33
CA ILE A 209 -10.47 -9.61 0.85
C ILE A 209 -11.31 -8.68 1.74
N SER A 210 -10.68 -7.89 2.62
CA SER A 210 -11.37 -6.91 3.46
C SER A 210 -12.11 -5.87 2.60
N GLU A 211 -11.44 -5.31 1.59
CA GLU A 211 -12.04 -4.34 0.68
C GLU A 211 -13.18 -4.95 -0.18
N LEU A 212 -13.03 -6.21 -0.60
CA LEU A 212 -14.09 -6.93 -1.30
C LEU A 212 -15.36 -7.05 -0.44
N PHE A 213 -15.24 -7.39 0.85
CA PHE A 213 -16.38 -7.46 1.75
C PHE A 213 -17.03 -6.09 1.98
N LYS A 214 -16.25 -5.02 2.10
CA LYS A 214 -16.76 -3.65 2.19
C LYS A 214 -17.53 -3.25 0.94
N THR A 215 -16.98 -3.56 -0.23
CA THR A 215 -17.60 -3.29 -1.53
C THR A 215 -18.88 -4.09 -1.74
N TYR A 216 -18.88 -5.36 -1.35
CA TYR A 216 -20.07 -6.21 -1.39
C TYR A 216 -21.20 -5.66 -0.50
N TYR A 217 -20.86 -5.22 0.72
CA TYR A 217 -21.83 -4.57 1.61
C TYR A 217 -22.40 -3.30 0.98
N ALA A 218 -21.55 -2.45 0.40
CA ALA A 218 -21.98 -1.22 -0.28
C ALA A 218 -22.90 -1.53 -1.49
N PHE A 219 -22.64 -2.61 -2.21
CA PHE A 219 -23.50 -3.06 -3.32
C PHE A 219 -24.90 -3.47 -2.84
N VAL A 220 -24.99 -4.25 -1.75
CA VAL A 220 -26.28 -4.77 -1.23
C VAL A 220 -27.09 -3.66 -0.55
N LYS A 221 -26.46 -2.87 0.32
CA LYS A 221 -27.15 -1.84 1.14
C LYS A 221 -27.19 -0.46 0.50
N GLY A 222 -26.39 -0.19 -0.54
CA GLY A 222 -26.33 1.12 -1.21
C GLY A 222 -25.68 2.22 -0.36
N ARG A 223 -24.88 1.85 0.65
CA ARG A 223 -24.08 2.74 1.50
C ARG A 223 -22.76 2.07 1.87
N TRP A 224 -21.72 2.85 1.96
CA TRP A 224 -20.42 2.36 2.42
C TRP A 224 -20.45 2.06 3.94
N PRO A 225 -19.71 1.03 4.39
CA PRO A 225 -19.63 0.67 5.80
C PRO A 225 -18.93 1.74 6.65
#